data_b33cc1c82de72747e068c5a660357929
#
_entry.id   b33cc1c82de72747e068c5a660357929
#
_cell.length_a   1.000
_cell.length_b   1.000
_cell.length_c   1.000
_cell.angle_alpha   90.00
_cell.angle_beta   90.00
_cell.angle_gamma   90.00
#
_symmetry.space_group_name_H-M   'P 1'
#
loop_
_entity.id
_entity.type
_entity.pdbx_description
1 polymer ?
#
loop_
_entity_poly.entity_id
_entity_poly.type
_entity_poly.pdbx_seq_one_letter_code
_entity_poly.pdbx_strand_id
1 'polypeptide(L)'
;MSASQPLKLVTDIGEVSSNNATSAVTSAQTVKTGVLYVVCSDAKAAGHIAVCNTANQAGVGSLHVAKGDSFLYRYGHPANAPVSAISKAAAAVLTIDHTDTKFQVGDYVTLSGSSVGTYNSTIAHKEITAIQRPQRSNEFKTTITVDADTSSLADFTGSATLSKSVIFRLAPETASGCTLHLHEVGIG
;
A
#
# COMPACT_ATOMS: atom_id res chain seq x y z
N MET A 1 -28.47 -0.45 -23.35
CA MET A 1 -27.57 0.59 -22.85
C MET A 1 -27.14 0.17 -21.45
N SER A 2 -25.88 -0.21 -21.26
CA SER A 2 -25.35 -0.49 -19.93
C SER A 2 -25.14 0.83 -19.22
N ALA A 3 -25.87 1.09 -18.14
CA ALA A 3 -25.60 2.24 -17.29
C ALA A 3 -24.20 2.05 -16.70
N SER A 4 -23.28 2.94 -17.04
CA SER A 4 -21.96 2.96 -16.40
C SER A 4 -22.18 3.30 -14.91
N GLN A 5 -21.77 2.40 -14.03
CA GLN A 5 -21.81 2.71 -12.60
C GLN A 5 -20.88 3.89 -12.30
N PRO A 6 -21.32 4.87 -11.52
CA PRO A 6 -20.48 6.00 -11.18
C PRO A 6 -19.28 5.56 -10.33
N LEU A 7 -18.14 6.17 -10.57
CA LEU A 7 -16.97 6.00 -9.71
C LEU A 7 -17.24 6.68 -8.36
N LYS A 8 -16.91 5.99 -7.29
CA LYS A 8 -17.01 6.50 -5.92
C LYS A 8 -15.62 6.74 -5.37
N LEU A 9 -15.38 7.95 -4.87
CA LEU A 9 -14.17 8.25 -4.10
C LEU A 9 -14.16 7.38 -2.82
N VAL A 10 -13.10 6.62 -2.64
CA VAL A 10 -12.88 5.77 -1.45
C VAL A 10 -11.88 6.44 -0.52
N THR A 11 -10.79 6.95 -1.09
CA THR A 11 -9.76 7.66 -0.33
C THR A 11 -9.11 8.70 -1.20
N ASP A 12 -8.99 9.91 -0.67
CA ASP A 12 -8.10 10.92 -1.21
C ASP A 12 -6.69 10.60 -0.70
N ILE A 13 -5.79 10.21 -1.62
CA ILE A 13 -4.39 9.96 -1.32
C ILE A 13 -3.65 11.30 -1.22
N GLY A 14 -4.20 12.32 -1.84
CA GLY A 14 -3.66 13.67 -1.83
C GLY A 14 -2.87 14.01 -3.09
N GLU A 15 -2.09 15.04 -2.97
CA GLU A 15 -1.28 15.60 -4.04
C GLU A 15 0.15 15.10 -3.93
N VAL A 16 0.72 14.70 -5.07
CA VAL A 16 2.15 14.47 -5.23
C VAL A 16 2.67 15.49 -6.21
N SER A 17 3.52 16.37 -5.74
CA SER A 17 4.12 17.39 -6.58
C SER A 17 5.64 17.33 -6.51
N SER A 18 6.28 17.58 -7.63
CA SER A 18 7.71 17.74 -7.72
C SER A 18 8.02 19.03 -8.47
N ASN A 19 8.78 19.88 -7.84
CA ASN A 19 9.36 21.09 -8.44
C ASN A 19 10.76 20.73 -8.93
N ASN A 20 11.08 21.12 -10.13
CA ASN A 20 12.31 20.76 -10.82
C ASN A 20 12.36 19.26 -11.19
N ALA A 21 13.45 18.79 -11.77
CA ALA A 21 13.63 17.43 -12.27
C ALA A 21 13.75 16.33 -11.18
N THR A 22 13.38 16.61 -9.94
CA THR A 22 13.47 15.67 -8.83
C THR A 22 12.18 14.85 -8.69
N SER A 23 12.32 13.56 -8.41
CA SER A 23 11.17 12.71 -8.11
C SER A 23 10.62 12.96 -6.71
N ALA A 24 9.31 12.90 -6.55
CA ALA A 24 8.61 12.94 -5.28
C ALA A 24 8.02 11.56 -4.94
N VAL A 25 7.86 11.28 -3.66
CA VAL A 25 7.35 10.00 -3.14
C VAL A 25 6.28 10.29 -2.10
N THR A 26 5.16 9.58 -2.15
CA THR A 26 4.14 9.65 -1.08
C THR A 26 4.61 8.90 0.17
N SER A 27 3.96 9.16 1.29
CA SER A 27 3.95 8.20 2.39
C SER A 27 3.28 6.89 1.97
N ALA A 28 3.52 5.82 2.70
CA ALA A 28 2.86 4.53 2.43
C ALA A 28 1.34 4.65 2.59
N GLN A 29 0.61 4.16 1.60
CA GLN A 29 -0.85 4.18 1.53
C GLN A 29 -1.40 2.76 1.64
N THR A 30 -2.43 2.57 2.45
CA THR A 30 -3.14 1.29 2.52
C THR A 30 -3.99 1.09 1.26
N VAL A 31 -3.87 -0.07 0.63
CA VAL A 31 -4.66 -0.43 -0.56
C VAL A 31 -6.08 -0.81 -0.15
N LYS A 32 -7.09 -0.05 -0.57
CA LYS A 32 -8.51 -0.30 -0.25
C LYS A 32 -9.29 -0.90 -1.42
N THR A 33 -9.04 -0.43 -2.65
CA THR A 33 -9.72 -0.93 -3.86
C THR A 33 -8.75 -1.41 -4.92
N GLY A 34 -7.52 -0.91 -4.90
CA GLY A 34 -6.50 -1.17 -5.91
C GLY A 34 -6.75 -0.47 -7.25
N VAL A 35 -7.66 0.50 -7.29
CA VAL A 35 -7.94 1.34 -8.47
C VAL A 35 -7.63 2.79 -8.14
N LEU A 36 -6.72 3.36 -8.89
CA LEU A 36 -6.26 4.73 -8.75
C LEU A 36 -6.85 5.59 -9.87
N TYR A 37 -7.47 6.70 -9.51
CA TYR A 37 -7.79 7.79 -10.43
C TYR A 37 -6.71 8.86 -10.30
N VAL A 38 -6.02 9.11 -11.38
CA VAL A 38 -4.90 10.06 -11.45
C VAL A 38 -5.33 11.25 -12.28
N VAL A 39 -5.09 12.44 -11.78
CA VAL A 39 -5.37 13.71 -12.48
C VAL A 39 -4.09 14.54 -12.49
N CYS A 40 -3.64 14.91 -13.68
CA CYS A 40 -2.60 15.91 -13.84
C CYS A 40 -3.24 17.29 -13.99
N SER A 41 -3.32 18.03 -12.89
CA SER A 41 -3.94 19.37 -12.89
C SER A 41 -2.99 20.48 -13.34
N ASP A 42 -1.72 20.17 -13.50
CA ASP A 42 -0.71 21.19 -13.74
C ASP A 42 -0.72 21.65 -15.19
N ALA A 43 -0.73 22.96 -15.36
CA ALA A 43 -0.58 23.60 -16.66
C ALA A 43 0.87 23.55 -17.18
N LYS A 44 1.83 23.09 -16.40
CA LYS A 44 3.25 23.26 -16.69
C LYS A 44 3.89 22.07 -17.39
N ALA A 45 3.70 20.85 -16.91
CA ALA A 45 4.39 19.69 -17.47
C ALA A 45 3.65 18.39 -17.25
N ALA A 46 3.94 17.41 -18.09
CA ALA A 46 3.61 16.01 -17.89
C ALA A 46 4.56 15.34 -16.89
N GLY A 47 4.19 14.17 -16.43
CA GLY A 47 5.02 13.39 -15.53
C GLY A 47 4.77 11.88 -15.65
N HIS A 48 5.55 11.12 -14.93
CA HIS A 48 5.43 9.68 -14.83
C HIS A 48 5.07 9.30 -13.41
N ILE A 49 4.07 8.44 -13.24
CA ILE A 49 3.70 7.86 -11.95
C ILE A 49 4.05 6.38 -11.93
N ALA A 50 4.63 5.92 -10.84
CA ALA A 50 4.86 4.52 -10.57
C ALA A 50 4.26 4.12 -9.22
N VAL A 51 3.76 2.89 -9.16
CA VAL A 51 3.39 2.23 -7.90
C VAL A 51 4.59 1.40 -7.48
N CYS A 52 5.11 1.68 -6.29
CA CYS A 52 6.35 1.10 -5.78
C CYS A 52 6.11 0.38 -4.45
N ASN A 53 6.95 -0.61 -4.18
CA ASN A 53 7.05 -1.22 -2.85
C ASN A 53 7.97 -0.40 -1.96
N THR A 54 9.03 0.19 -2.51
CA THR A 54 9.98 1.03 -1.76
C THR A 54 10.22 2.36 -2.47
N ALA A 55 10.62 3.36 -1.70
CA ALA A 55 10.96 4.69 -2.23
C ALA A 55 12.13 4.68 -3.23
N ASN A 56 13.00 3.67 -3.16
CA ASN A 56 14.20 3.55 -3.99
C ASN A 56 13.98 2.73 -5.27
N GLN A 57 12.80 2.18 -5.49
CA GLN A 57 12.49 1.48 -6.73
C GLN A 57 12.52 2.49 -7.89
N ALA A 58 13.57 2.42 -8.70
CA ALA A 58 13.68 3.20 -9.93
C ALA A 58 12.50 2.85 -10.86
N GLY A 59 11.88 3.84 -11.44
CA GLY A 59 10.62 3.84 -12.18
C GLY A 59 10.42 2.81 -13.29
N VAL A 60 10.56 1.54 -12.95
CA VAL A 60 10.19 0.43 -13.82
C VAL A 60 8.66 0.38 -13.85
N GLY A 61 8.08 0.60 -15.03
CA GLY A 61 6.63 0.57 -15.20
C GLY A 61 5.93 1.88 -14.85
N SER A 62 6.62 3.01 -14.96
CA SER A 62 5.98 4.31 -14.80
C SER A 62 4.98 4.58 -15.94
N LEU A 63 3.79 5.02 -15.56
CA LEU A 63 2.76 5.46 -16.49
C LEU A 63 2.97 6.94 -16.78
N HIS A 64 3.00 7.29 -18.06
CA HIS A 64 3.02 8.68 -18.49
C HIS A 64 1.65 9.33 -18.27
N VAL A 65 1.65 10.51 -17.68
CA VAL A 65 0.45 11.33 -17.44
C VAL A 65 0.67 12.64 -18.16
N ALA A 66 -0.03 12.83 -19.28
CA ALA A 66 0.09 14.06 -20.03
C ALA A 66 -0.55 15.23 -19.26
N LYS A 67 -0.11 16.43 -19.60
CA LYS A 67 -0.66 17.67 -19.04
C LYS A 67 -2.18 17.77 -19.27
N GLY A 68 -2.92 17.97 -18.19
CA GLY A 68 -4.38 18.09 -18.23
C GLY A 68 -5.12 16.77 -18.37
N ASP A 69 -4.40 15.64 -18.43
CA ASP A 69 -5.01 14.31 -18.53
C ASP A 69 -5.44 13.74 -17.19
N SER A 70 -6.37 12.81 -17.30
CA SER A 70 -6.76 11.96 -16.20
C SER A 70 -7.04 10.54 -16.68
N PHE A 71 -6.74 9.55 -15.85
CA PHE A 71 -7.01 8.15 -16.18
C PHE A 71 -7.22 7.29 -14.93
N LEU A 72 -7.78 6.11 -15.15
CA LEU A 72 -7.92 5.07 -14.16
C LEU A 72 -6.82 4.03 -14.34
N TYR A 73 -6.17 3.67 -13.24
CA TYR A 73 -5.14 2.65 -13.22
C TYR A 73 -5.42 1.61 -12.13
N ARG A 74 -5.42 0.34 -12.50
CA ARG A 74 -5.47 -0.75 -11.53
C ARG A 74 -4.06 -1.13 -11.13
N TYR A 75 -3.73 -0.94 -9.84
CA TYR A 75 -2.38 -1.16 -9.32
C TYR A 75 -2.25 -2.35 -8.37
N GLY A 76 -3.32 -3.10 -8.15
CA GLY A 76 -3.26 -4.30 -7.33
C GLY A 76 -4.61 -4.73 -6.78
N HIS A 77 -4.56 -5.65 -5.83
CA HIS A 77 -5.72 -6.09 -5.07
C HIS A 77 -5.57 -5.65 -3.62
N PRO A 78 -6.64 -5.17 -2.98
CA PRO A 78 -6.63 -4.94 -1.55
C PRO A 78 -6.46 -6.27 -0.82
N ALA A 79 -5.67 -6.26 0.25
CA ALA A 79 -5.58 -7.36 1.19
C ALA A 79 -5.57 -6.79 2.60
N ASN A 80 -6.44 -7.32 3.45
CA ASN A 80 -6.45 -7.03 4.87
C ASN A 80 -6.85 -8.29 5.64
N ALA A 81 -6.39 -8.40 6.87
CA ALA A 81 -6.77 -9.47 7.77
C ALA A 81 -6.61 -9.05 9.24
N PRO A 82 -7.48 -9.55 10.15
CA PRO A 82 -7.29 -9.37 11.56
C PRO A 82 -6.09 -10.18 12.06
N VAL A 83 -5.27 -9.57 12.90
CA VAL A 83 -4.11 -10.20 13.55
C VAL A 83 -4.46 -10.49 14.98
N SER A 84 -4.33 -11.74 15.39
CA SER A 84 -4.64 -12.22 16.76
C SER A 84 -3.40 -12.34 17.65
N ALA A 85 -2.20 -12.47 17.07
CA ALA A 85 -0.95 -12.52 17.81
C ALA A 85 0.21 -12.00 16.99
N ILE A 86 1.22 -11.44 17.66
CA ILE A 86 2.49 -11.01 17.08
C ILE A 86 3.62 -11.51 17.96
N SER A 87 4.61 -12.19 17.38
CA SER A 87 5.78 -12.65 18.11
C SER A 87 6.74 -11.50 18.44
N LYS A 88 7.49 -11.66 19.52
CA LYS A 88 8.65 -10.81 19.86
C LYS A 88 9.90 -11.44 19.24
N ALA A 89 10.27 -10.96 18.05
CA ALA A 89 11.39 -11.52 17.30
C ALA A 89 12.02 -10.45 16.38
N ALA A 90 13.25 -10.68 15.93
CA ALA A 90 13.95 -9.82 14.97
C ALA A 90 13.23 -9.76 13.61
N ALA A 91 12.49 -10.83 13.26
CA ALA A 91 11.52 -10.83 12.17
C ALA A 91 10.17 -11.24 12.76
N ALA A 92 9.25 -10.29 12.82
CA ALA A 92 7.96 -10.50 13.49
C ALA A 92 7.09 -11.51 12.74
N VAL A 93 6.51 -12.46 13.47
CA VAL A 93 5.54 -13.43 12.97
C VAL A 93 4.15 -13.01 13.45
N LEU A 94 3.27 -12.71 12.52
CA LEU A 94 1.88 -12.33 12.76
C LEU A 94 0.98 -13.54 12.54
N THR A 95 0.07 -13.80 13.48
CA THR A 95 -0.92 -14.87 13.39
C THR A 95 -2.26 -14.31 12.94
N ILE A 96 -2.82 -14.91 11.90
CA ILE A 96 -4.12 -14.58 11.32
C ILE A 96 -5.01 -15.82 11.47
N ASP A 97 -6.18 -15.66 12.08
CA ASP A 97 -7.13 -16.76 12.35
C ASP A 97 -7.98 -17.08 11.10
N HIS A 98 -7.35 -17.09 9.92
CA HIS A 98 -7.96 -17.44 8.64
C HIS A 98 -7.02 -18.28 7.79
N THR A 99 -7.60 -19.21 7.02
CA THR A 99 -6.84 -20.07 6.10
C THR A 99 -6.51 -19.37 4.76
N ASP A 100 -7.39 -18.48 4.32
CA ASP A 100 -7.27 -17.80 3.02
C ASP A 100 -6.98 -16.32 3.25
N THR A 101 -5.76 -15.94 2.95
CA THR A 101 -5.33 -14.54 2.91
C THR A 101 -4.88 -14.20 1.51
N LYS A 102 -5.22 -13.01 1.04
CA LYS A 102 -4.80 -12.50 -0.28
C LYS A 102 -3.36 -11.97 -0.30
N PHE A 103 -2.67 -12.06 0.82
CA PHE A 103 -1.27 -11.64 0.92
C PHE A 103 -0.33 -12.59 0.17
N GLN A 104 0.74 -12.03 -0.36
CA GLN A 104 1.82 -12.75 -1.04
C GLN A 104 3.17 -12.34 -0.44
N VAL A 105 4.16 -13.22 -0.55
CA VAL A 105 5.54 -12.89 -0.22
C VAL A 105 6.01 -11.78 -1.17
N GLY A 106 6.69 -10.77 -0.64
CA GLY A 106 7.07 -9.56 -1.35
C GLY A 106 6.03 -8.43 -1.31
N ASP A 107 4.80 -8.68 -0.78
CA ASP A 107 3.87 -7.59 -0.47
C ASP A 107 4.41 -6.75 0.69
N TYR A 108 4.16 -5.44 0.62
CA TYR A 108 4.39 -4.53 1.73
C TYR A 108 3.10 -4.31 2.50
N VAL A 109 3.22 -4.29 3.83
CA VAL A 109 2.07 -4.23 4.74
C VAL A 109 2.25 -3.21 5.85
N THR A 110 1.13 -2.71 6.33
CA THR A 110 1.06 -1.81 7.49
C THR A 110 0.07 -2.37 8.51
N LEU A 111 0.47 -2.37 9.77
CA LEU A 111 -0.38 -2.73 10.89
C LEU A 111 -1.11 -1.49 11.42
N SER A 112 -2.36 -1.65 11.81
CA SER A 112 -3.17 -0.59 12.41
C SER A 112 -4.09 -1.14 13.50
N GLY A 113 -4.50 -0.29 14.43
CA GLY A 113 -5.44 -0.66 15.48
C GLY A 113 -4.87 -1.47 16.63
N SER A 114 -3.54 -1.66 16.71
CA SER A 114 -2.93 -2.25 17.90
C SER A 114 -3.09 -1.33 19.10
N SER A 115 -3.52 -1.89 20.23
CA SER A 115 -3.58 -1.19 21.53
C SER A 115 -2.18 -0.81 22.04
N VAL A 116 -1.17 -1.58 21.65
CA VAL A 116 0.25 -1.26 21.89
C VAL A 116 0.74 -0.50 20.67
N GLY A 117 0.66 0.84 20.72
CA GLY A 117 0.87 1.73 19.56
C GLY A 117 2.23 1.58 18.86
N THR A 118 3.26 1.11 19.57
CA THR A 118 4.60 0.87 19.00
C THR A 118 4.59 -0.21 17.91
N TYR A 119 3.68 -1.19 17.94
CA TYR A 119 3.54 -2.16 16.86
C TYR A 119 3.08 -1.53 15.55
N ASN A 120 2.16 -0.54 15.62
CA ASN A 120 1.68 0.15 14.42
C ASN A 120 2.80 0.89 13.69
N SER A 121 3.72 1.52 14.43
CA SER A 121 4.86 2.22 13.84
C SER A 121 5.98 1.27 13.40
N THR A 122 6.21 0.19 14.13
CA THR A 122 7.25 -0.80 13.82
C THR A 122 6.89 -1.60 12.57
N ILE A 123 5.59 -1.95 12.40
CA ILE A 123 5.09 -2.68 11.23
C ILE A 123 4.39 -1.69 10.26
N ALA A 124 5.05 -0.58 9.98
CA ALA A 124 4.60 0.39 9.00
C ALA A 124 5.35 0.17 7.69
N HIS A 125 4.64 -0.25 6.65
CA HIS A 125 5.18 -0.51 5.31
C HIS A 125 6.39 -1.45 5.33
N LYS A 126 6.19 -2.66 5.88
CA LYS A 126 7.19 -3.72 5.98
C LYS A 126 6.93 -4.83 5.00
N GLU A 127 8.00 -5.41 4.46
CA GLU A 127 7.92 -6.51 3.50
C GLU A 127 7.49 -7.81 4.18
N ILE A 128 6.62 -8.58 3.51
CA ILE A 128 6.32 -9.96 3.86
C ILE A 128 7.42 -10.86 3.32
N THR A 129 8.16 -11.48 4.20
CA THR A 129 9.28 -12.36 3.84
C THR A 129 8.90 -13.84 3.76
N ALA A 130 7.85 -14.25 4.51
CA ALA A 130 7.33 -15.61 4.44
C ALA A 130 5.84 -15.66 4.79
N ILE A 131 5.14 -16.65 4.23
CA ILE A 131 3.75 -16.97 4.56
C ILE A 131 3.66 -18.48 4.74
N GLN A 132 3.20 -18.92 5.91
CA GLN A 132 2.90 -20.31 6.19
C GLN A 132 1.39 -20.47 6.32
N ARG A 133 0.80 -21.17 5.36
CA ARG A 133 -0.63 -21.53 5.36
C ARG A 133 -0.85 -22.88 6.05
N PRO A 134 -2.05 -23.10 6.60
CA PRO A 134 -2.39 -24.38 7.19
C PRO A 134 -2.20 -25.52 6.18
N GLN A 135 -1.59 -26.61 6.63
CA GLN A 135 -1.39 -27.81 5.79
C GLN A 135 -2.37 -28.92 6.11
N ARG A 136 -3.13 -28.80 7.20
CA ARG A 136 -4.09 -29.79 7.67
C ARG A 136 -5.48 -29.19 7.77
N SER A 137 -6.50 -30.01 7.57
CA SER A 137 -7.91 -29.61 7.59
C SER A 137 -8.42 -29.11 8.95
N ASN A 138 -7.70 -29.35 10.01
CA ASN A 138 -8.01 -28.89 11.38
C ASN A 138 -7.18 -27.69 11.83
N GLU A 139 -6.33 -27.16 10.97
CA GLU A 139 -5.54 -25.94 11.21
C GLU A 139 -6.22 -24.78 10.49
N PHE A 140 -6.50 -23.69 11.20
CA PHE A 140 -7.20 -22.53 10.65
C PHE A 140 -6.37 -21.25 10.74
N LYS A 141 -5.07 -21.35 11.03
CA LYS A 141 -4.20 -20.19 11.24
C LYS A 141 -3.18 -20.07 10.13
N THR A 142 -3.09 -18.88 9.57
CA THR A 142 -1.99 -18.51 8.69
C THR A 142 -1.00 -17.65 9.48
N THR A 143 0.29 -17.90 9.33
CA THR A 143 1.32 -17.04 9.88
C THR A 143 2.02 -16.26 8.75
N ILE A 144 2.26 -14.97 9.00
CA ILE A 144 2.93 -14.07 8.08
C ILE A 144 4.17 -13.51 8.79
N THR A 145 5.34 -13.74 8.21
CA THR A 145 6.58 -13.15 8.70
C THR A 145 6.84 -11.86 7.96
N VAL A 146 7.14 -10.80 8.70
CA VAL A 146 7.47 -9.48 8.16
C VAL A 146 8.86 -9.04 8.58
N ASP A 147 9.52 -8.24 7.75
CA ASP A 147 10.82 -7.63 8.04
C ASP A 147 10.68 -6.47 9.03
N ALA A 148 10.37 -6.81 10.28
CA ALA A 148 10.20 -5.87 11.37
C ALA A 148 10.71 -6.46 12.68
N ASP A 149 11.60 -5.77 13.38
CA ASP A 149 12.11 -6.19 14.69
C ASP A 149 11.13 -5.75 15.79
N THR A 150 10.53 -6.72 16.44
CA THR A 150 9.61 -6.55 17.59
C THR A 150 10.16 -7.11 18.89
N SER A 151 11.42 -7.55 18.91
CA SER A 151 12.04 -8.23 20.06
C SER A 151 12.04 -7.42 21.35
N SER A 152 12.17 -6.10 21.23
CA SER A 152 12.21 -5.17 22.38
C SER A 152 10.84 -4.60 22.77
N LEU A 153 9.78 -4.90 22.02
CA LEU A 153 8.45 -4.35 22.30
C LEU A 153 7.78 -5.05 23.50
N ALA A 154 6.78 -4.37 24.07
CA ALA A 154 5.88 -5.01 25.05
C ALA A 154 5.11 -6.16 24.40
N ASP A 155 4.53 -7.04 25.21
CA ASP A 155 3.74 -8.15 24.69
C ASP A 155 2.53 -7.61 23.90
N PHE A 156 2.28 -8.21 22.73
CA PHE A 156 1.10 -7.88 21.94
C PHE A 156 -0.16 -8.37 22.65
N THR A 157 -1.12 -7.46 22.82
CA THR A 157 -2.42 -7.77 23.43
C THR A 157 -3.55 -7.22 22.57
N GLY A 158 -4.68 -7.92 22.58
CA GLY A 158 -5.86 -7.52 21.81
C GLY A 158 -5.82 -7.97 20.35
N SER A 159 -6.24 -7.09 19.46
CA SER A 159 -6.30 -7.35 18.02
C SER A 159 -5.76 -6.15 17.24
N ALA A 160 -5.34 -6.41 16.00
CA ALA A 160 -4.94 -5.38 15.07
C ALA A 160 -5.36 -5.78 13.66
N THR A 161 -5.25 -4.87 12.70
CA THR A 161 -5.51 -5.16 11.28
C THR A 161 -4.21 -5.00 10.50
N LEU A 162 -3.82 -6.06 9.78
CA LEU A 162 -2.77 -6.00 8.78
C LEU A 162 -3.39 -5.65 7.43
N SER A 163 -2.82 -4.68 6.73
CA SER A 163 -3.32 -4.24 5.42
C SER A 163 -2.16 -4.10 4.43
N LYS A 164 -2.40 -4.48 3.18
CA LYS A 164 -1.44 -4.23 2.10
C LYS A 164 -1.25 -2.73 1.92
N SER A 165 -0.01 -2.30 1.71
CA SER A 165 0.36 -0.90 1.51
C SER A 165 1.30 -0.72 0.32
N VAL A 166 1.26 0.46 -0.29
CA VAL A 166 2.07 0.85 -1.45
C VAL A 166 2.57 2.28 -1.29
N ILE A 167 3.58 2.63 -2.06
CA ILE A 167 4.10 3.98 -2.21
C ILE A 167 3.88 4.41 -3.67
N PHE A 168 3.46 5.65 -3.88
CA PHE A 168 3.40 6.25 -5.22
C PHE A 168 4.61 7.16 -5.42
N ARG A 169 5.25 7.03 -6.57
CA ARG A 169 6.38 7.86 -6.98
C ARG A 169 6.03 8.65 -8.21
N LEU A 170 6.30 9.94 -8.16
CA LEU A 170 6.16 10.86 -9.28
C LEU A 170 7.55 11.25 -9.79
N ALA A 171 7.76 11.13 -11.09
CA ALA A 171 8.92 11.67 -11.78
C ALA A 171 8.43 12.68 -12.84
N PRO A 172 8.73 13.98 -12.70
CA PRO A 172 8.36 14.96 -13.71
C PRO A 172 9.17 14.76 -14.98
N GLU A 173 8.55 15.05 -16.13
CA GLU A 173 9.19 14.90 -17.44
C GLU A 173 10.15 16.06 -17.74
N THR A 174 9.93 17.21 -17.12
CA THR A 174 10.72 18.41 -17.34
C THR A 174 11.14 19.06 -16.01
N ALA A 175 12.12 19.98 -16.10
CA ALA A 175 12.55 20.78 -14.96
C ALA A 175 11.46 21.73 -14.41
N SER A 176 10.37 21.92 -15.13
CA SER A 176 9.22 22.71 -14.66
C SER A 176 8.42 22.03 -13.55
N GLY A 177 8.69 20.74 -13.30
CA GLY A 177 7.97 19.94 -12.34
C GLY A 177 6.57 19.52 -12.85
N CYS A 178 5.88 18.69 -12.07
CA CYS A 178 4.46 18.39 -12.29
C CYS A 178 3.75 18.10 -10.97
N THR A 179 2.43 18.19 -11.00
CA THR A 179 1.57 17.89 -9.85
C THR A 179 0.51 16.89 -10.26
N LEU A 180 0.41 15.79 -9.53
CA LEU A 180 -0.61 14.77 -9.70
C LEU A 180 -1.50 14.71 -8.47
N HIS A 181 -2.81 14.69 -8.70
CA HIS A 181 -3.79 14.36 -7.67
C HIS A 181 -4.14 12.88 -7.78
N LEU A 182 -4.07 12.19 -6.66
CA LEU A 182 -4.25 10.75 -6.57
C LEU A 182 -5.46 10.43 -5.71
N HIS A 183 -6.42 9.71 -6.29
CA HIS A 183 -7.63 9.29 -5.60
C HIS A 183 -7.83 7.79 -5.76
N GLU A 184 -7.98 7.08 -4.66
CA GLU A 184 -8.41 5.69 -4.74
C GLU A 184 -9.93 5.64 -4.89
N VAL A 185 -10.40 4.93 -5.93
CA VAL A 185 -11.81 4.90 -6.32
C VAL A 185 -12.35 3.47 -6.37
N GLY A 186 -13.63 3.32 -6.17
CA GLY A 186 -14.36 2.08 -6.28
C GLY A 186 -15.55 2.20 -7.22
N ILE A 187 -16.18 1.08 -7.52
CA ILE A 187 -17.48 1.04 -8.22
C ILE A 187 -18.54 1.27 -7.14
N GLY A 188 -19.37 2.26 -7.36
CA GLY A 188 -20.47 2.63 -6.46
C GLY A 188 -21.68 1.71 -6.57
#